data_ddb152f0eb5618078bd1541c1ce6d4e3
#
_entry.id   ddb152f0eb5618078bd1541c1ce6d4e3
#
_cell.length_a   1.000
_cell.length_b   1.000
_cell.length_c   1.000
_cell.angle_alpha   90.00
_cell.angle_beta   90.00
_cell.angle_gamma   90.00
#
_symmetry.space_group_name_H-M   'P 1'
#
loop_
_entity.id
_entity.type
_entity.pdbx_description
1 polymer ?
#
loop_
_entity_poly.entity_id
_entity_poly.type
_entity_poly.pdbx_seq_one_letter_code
_entity_poly.pdbx_strand_id
1 'polypeptide(L)'
;MLLCRQRRLYSYIVTLYLIFFNKIIINKPAALKTKVPLLLACNHPNSFLDAVLLDILFERPVWSLARGDVFKKPFYSKLLLKLKMLPVYRTREGVENLEHNYKTFDACKQIFKQGGCVLIFSEGLCVNEWHLRSLKKGTARLVTSTWIEQVAGNSKSSALQVLPVGINYSSFSKIGKNVFINFGDLISSHEMNLNESDGKMHLQFNQKLQTALQPLVFEIEKHDKEKLKKQFALPPNAILKFLFFIPSLLGYFLNAPLYLFVKWYVQ
;
A
#
# COMPACT_ATOMS: atom_id res chain seq x y z
N MET A 1 -25.44 6.59 14.02
CA MET A 1 -25.82 5.84 12.81
C MET A 1 -24.67 5.67 11.79
N LEU A 2 -23.83 6.67 11.56
CA LEU A 2 -22.63 6.59 10.67
C LEU A 2 -21.56 5.59 11.16
N LEU A 3 -21.27 5.52 12.44
CA LEU A 3 -20.31 4.58 13.06
C LEU A 3 -20.71 3.10 12.90
N CYS A 4 -22.00 2.80 12.91
CA CYS A 4 -22.50 1.43 12.76
C CYS A 4 -22.37 0.93 11.31
N ARG A 5 -22.49 1.84 10.32
CA ARG A 5 -22.36 1.53 8.89
C ARG A 5 -20.90 1.34 8.49
N GLN A 6 -19.98 2.11 9.08
CA GLN A 6 -18.54 1.89 8.93
C GLN A 6 -18.11 0.53 9.52
N ARG A 7 -18.63 0.14 10.70
CA ARG A 7 -18.34 -1.16 11.31
C ARG A 7 -18.78 -2.34 10.44
N ARG A 8 -19.93 -2.26 9.75
CA ARG A 8 -20.39 -3.31 8.83
C ARG A 8 -19.50 -3.43 7.60
N LEU A 9 -19.13 -2.30 6.96
CA LEU A 9 -18.20 -2.31 5.84
C LEU A 9 -16.85 -2.88 6.27
N TYR A 10 -16.37 -2.50 7.44
CA TYR A 10 -15.15 -3.02 8.06
C TYR A 10 -15.25 -4.53 8.31
N SER A 11 -16.38 -5.03 8.77
CA SER A 11 -16.60 -6.47 8.96
C SER A 11 -16.52 -7.26 7.65
N TYR A 12 -17.09 -6.75 6.55
CA TYR A 12 -16.96 -7.40 5.23
C TYR A 12 -15.53 -7.39 4.72
N ILE A 13 -14.81 -6.27 4.89
CA ILE A 13 -13.40 -6.15 4.50
C ILE A 13 -12.53 -7.12 5.32
N VAL A 14 -12.74 -7.21 6.63
CA VAL A 14 -12.04 -8.16 7.50
C VAL A 14 -12.36 -9.61 7.13
N THR A 15 -13.61 -9.92 6.76
CA THR A 15 -13.99 -11.26 6.30
C THR A 15 -13.31 -11.62 4.99
N LEU A 16 -13.26 -10.70 4.02
CA LEU A 16 -12.50 -10.86 2.78
C LEU A 16 -11.01 -11.07 3.07
N TYR A 17 -10.46 -10.32 3.99
CA TYR A 17 -9.10 -10.44 4.46
C TYR A 17 -8.80 -11.86 4.97
N LEU A 18 -9.65 -12.42 5.84
CA LEU A 18 -9.49 -13.77 6.39
C LEU A 18 -9.57 -14.86 5.31
N ILE A 19 -10.32 -14.62 4.22
CA ILE A 19 -10.41 -15.53 3.08
C ILE A 19 -9.15 -15.47 2.21
N PHE A 20 -8.65 -14.25 1.93
CA PHE A 20 -7.52 -14.06 1.01
C PHE A 20 -6.16 -14.39 1.61
N PHE A 21 -6.00 -14.26 2.93
CA PHE A 21 -4.70 -14.42 3.59
C PHE A 21 -4.72 -15.60 4.55
N ASN A 22 -3.70 -16.45 4.43
CA ASN A 22 -3.45 -17.51 5.42
C ASN A 22 -2.77 -16.92 6.66
N LYS A 23 -1.74 -16.09 6.45
CA LYS A 23 -1.01 -15.45 7.53
C LYS A 23 -0.42 -14.12 7.10
N ILE A 24 -0.46 -13.14 8.00
CA ILE A 24 0.21 -11.85 7.84
C ILE A 24 1.27 -11.74 8.91
N ILE A 25 2.49 -11.52 8.48
CA ILE A 25 3.67 -11.36 9.31
C ILE A 25 4.12 -9.90 9.20
N ILE A 26 4.25 -9.23 10.32
CA ILE A 26 4.59 -7.82 10.40
C ILE A 26 5.86 -7.70 11.25
N ASN A 27 6.92 -7.12 10.66
CA ASN A 27 8.03 -6.64 11.47
C ASN A 27 7.64 -5.29 12.11
N LYS A 28 8.31 -4.88 13.17
CA LYS A 28 8.11 -3.56 13.83
C LYS A 28 6.61 -3.15 13.96
N PRO A 29 5.74 -3.98 14.56
CA PRO A 29 4.28 -3.71 14.60
C PRO A 29 3.92 -2.40 15.33
N ALA A 30 4.83 -1.83 16.10
CA ALA A 30 4.66 -0.52 16.72
C ALA A 30 4.43 0.62 15.71
N ALA A 31 4.90 0.46 14.46
CA ALA A 31 4.66 1.42 13.37
C ALA A 31 3.17 1.63 13.09
N LEU A 32 2.32 0.61 13.29
CA LEU A 32 0.87 0.67 13.09
C LEU A 32 0.16 1.67 14.02
N LYS A 33 0.75 1.93 15.20
CA LYS A 33 0.20 2.82 16.23
C LYS A 33 0.74 4.26 16.17
N THR A 34 1.58 4.55 15.19
CA THR A 34 2.18 5.88 15.03
C THR A 34 1.11 6.95 14.79
N LYS A 35 1.11 8.01 15.59
CA LYS A 35 0.09 9.08 15.58
C LYS A 35 0.54 10.37 14.88
N VAL A 36 1.82 10.48 14.50
CA VAL A 36 2.33 11.64 13.78
C VAL A 36 1.77 11.70 12.35
N PRO A 37 1.78 12.86 11.67
CA PRO A 37 1.48 12.94 10.24
C PRO A 37 2.37 11.98 9.47
N LEU A 38 1.79 11.08 8.68
CA LEU A 38 2.53 9.95 8.12
C LEU A 38 2.24 9.77 6.64
N LEU A 39 3.30 9.64 5.85
CA LEU A 39 3.22 9.12 4.49
C LEU A 39 3.76 7.68 4.47
N LEU A 40 2.95 6.73 4.08
CA LEU A 40 3.36 5.36 3.79
C LEU A 40 3.86 5.31 2.35
N ALA A 41 5.17 5.11 2.15
CA ALA A 41 5.80 5.00 0.85
C ALA A 41 6.06 3.51 0.54
N CYS A 42 5.28 2.92 -0.37
CA CYS A 42 5.22 1.48 -0.57
C CYS A 42 5.61 1.05 -1.98
N ASN A 43 6.08 -0.21 -2.13
CA ASN A 43 6.01 -0.94 -3.39
C ASN A 43 4.56 -1.34 -3.72
N HIS A 44 4.27 -1.80 -4.95
CA HIS A 44 2.89 -2.05 -5.41
C HIS A 44 2.73 -3.40 -6.14
N PRO A 45 2.82 -4.53 -5.42
CA PRO A 45 2.81 -5.84 -6.04
C PRO A 45 1.42 -6.42 -6.33
N ASN A 46 0.32 -5.96 -5.69
CA ASN A 46 -0.98 -6.63 -5.80
C ASN A 46 -2.20 -5.69 -5.81
N SER A 47 -2.09 -4.58 -6.54
CA SER A 47 -3.20 -3.68 -6.87
C SER A 47 -4.02 -3.19 -5.66
N PHE A 48 -5.35 -3.25 -5.75
CA PHE A 48 -6.27 -2.80 -4.71
C PHE A 48 -6.05 -3.49 -3.35
N LEU A 49 -5.58 -4.75 -3.38
CA LEU A 49 -5.35 -5.53 -2.17
C LEU A 49 -4.28 -4.92 -1.26
N ASP A 50 -3.26 -4.27 -1.84
CA ASP A 50 -2.20 -3.61 -1.08
C ASP A 50 -2.74 -2.45 -0.23
N ALA A 51 -3.62 -1.63 -0.81
CA ALA A 51 -4.22 -0.49 -0.13
C ALA A 51 -5.17 -0.95 1.00
N VAL A 52 -6.03 -1.91 0.71
CA VAL A 52 -6.99 -2.48 1.67
C VAL A 52 -6.25 -3.12 2.84
N LEU A 53 -5.17 -3.85 2.56
CA LEU A 53 -4.36 -4.51 3.59
C LEU A 53 -3.80 -3.50 4.59
N LEU A 54 -3.21 -2.41 4.12
CA LEU A 54 -2.64 -1.39 4.98
C LEU A 54 -3.73 -0.60 5.73
N ASP A 55 -4.86 -0.28 5.09
CA ASP A 55 -5.97 0.43 5.77
C ASP A 55 -6.57 -0.39 6.93
N ILE A 56 -6.66 -1.72 6.76
CA ILE A 56 -7.16 -2.61 7.82
C ILE A 56 -6.17 -2.73 8.99
N LEU A 57 -4.88 -2.71 8.72
CA LEU A 57 -3.87 -2.94 9.75
C LEU A 57 -3.59 -1.73 10.63
N PHE A 58 -3.69 -0.52 10.07
CA PHE A 58 -3.47 0.71 10.85
C PHE A 58 -4.64 1.01 11.77
N GLU A 59 -4.36 1.44 13.01
CA GLU A 59 -5.40 1.83 14.00
C GLU A 59 -6.12 3.13 13.63
N ARG A 60 -5.66 3.83 12.60
CA ARG A 60 -6.24 5.08 12.06
C ARG A 60 -6.52 4.97 10.58
N PRO A 61 -7.46 5.76 10.05
CA PRO A 61 -7.78 5.72 8.64
C PRO A 61 -6.57 6.08 7.76
N VAL A 62 -6.34 5.29 6.72
CA VAL A 62 -5.29 5.52 5.72
C VAL A 62 -5.92 6.03 4.43
N TRP A 63 -5.53 7.23 3.99
CA TRP A 63 -5.94 7.76 2.69
C TRP A 63 -5.00 7.23 1.61
N SER A 64 -5.53 6.50 0.63
CA SER A 64 -4.73 5.93 -0.45
C SER A 64 -4.87 6.74 -1.74
N LEU A 65 -3.76 6.85 -2.49
CA LEU A 65 -3.80 7.44 -3.83
C LEU A 65 -4.12 6.36 -4.86
N ALA A 66 -5.18 6.57 -5.64
CA ALA A 66 -5.63 5.66 -6.67
C ALA A 66 -5.66 6.35 -8.04
N ARG A 67 -5.64 5.56 -9.12
CA ARG A 67 -5.64 6.09 -10.50
C ARG A 67 -6.85 6.99 -10.74
N GLY A 68 -6.61 8.17 -11.33
CA GLY A 68 -7.63 9.18 -11.58
C GLY A 68 -8.73 8.75 -12.54
N ASP A 69 -8.43 7.83 -13.48
CA ASP A 69 -9.41 7.33 -14.46
C ASP A 69 -10.60 6.61 -13.82
N VAL A 70 -10.42 5.97 -12.65
CA VAL A 70 -11.51 5.31 -11.92
C VAL A 70 -12.49 6.30 -11.27
N PHE A 71 -12.10 7.58 -11.14
CA PHE A 71 -12.94 8.65 -10.59
C PHE A 71 -13.81 9.37 -11.63
N LYS A 72 -13.71 9.04 -12.91
CA LYS A 72 -14.45 9.71 -14.00
C LYS A 72 -15.97 9.64 -13.84
N LYS A 73 -16.50 8.54 -13.31
CA LYS A 73 -17.94 8.38 -13.09
C LYS A 73 -18.31 8.88 -11.69
N PRO A 74 -19.30 9.80 -11.54
CA PRO A 74 -19.66 10.42 -10.27
C PRO A 74 -20.01 9.43 -9.15
N PHE A 75 -20.67 8.32 -9.51
CA PHE A 75 -20.99 7.27 -8.53
C PHE A 75 -19.73 6.63 -7.93
N TYR A 76 -18.79 6.21 -8.78
CA TYR A 76 -17.52 5.61 -8.31
C TYR A 76 -16.67 6.64 -7.57
N SER A 77 -16.61 7.88 -8.04
CA SER A 77 -15.90 8.96 -7.35
C SER A 77 -16.40 9.13 -5.92
N LYS A 78 -17.72 9.23 -5.71
CA LYS A 78 -18.31 9.34 -4.37
C LYS A 78 -18.00 8.11 -3.50
N LEU A 79 -18.02 6.91 -4.07
CA LEU A 79 -17.72 5.68 -3.36
C LEU A 79 -16.24 5.64 -2.95
N LEU A 80 -15.32 5.93 -3.86
CA LEU A 80 -13.88 5.91 -3.61
C LEU A 80 -13.45 6.96 -2.56
N LEU A 81 -14.04 8.17 -2.62
CA LEU A 81 -13.81 9.19 -1.59
C LEU A 81 -14.31 8.75 -0.21
N LYS A 82 -15.45 8.03 -0.13
CA LYS A 82 -15.92 7.41 1.12
C LYS A 82 -14.97 6.32 1.63
N LEU A 83 -14.28 5.63 0.74
CA LEU A 83 -13.22 4.65 1.04
C LEU A 83 -11.86 5.32 1.27
N LYS A 84 -11.83 6.66 1.42
CA LYS A 84 -10.60 7.44 1.66
C LYS A 84 -9.56 7.28 0.55
N MET A 85 -10.01 7.24 -0.69
CA MET A 85 -9.16 7.24 -1.87
C MET A 85 -9.18 8.61 -2.55
N LEU A 86 -8.00 9.11 -2.93
CA LEU A 86 -7.82 10.36 -3.68
C LEU A 86 -7.29 10.05 -5.08
N PRO A 87 -7.74 10.79 -6.13
CA PRO A 87 -7.29 10.55 -7.49
C PRO A 87 -5.86 11.03 -7.72
N VAL A 88 -5.04 10.25 -8.39
CA VAL A 88 -3.73 10.67 -8.90
C VAL A 88 -3.60 10.31 -10.37
N TYR A 89 -3.11 11.26 -11.16
CA TYR A 89 -2.99 11.14 -12.61
C TYR A 89 -1.52 10.97 -13.01
N ARG A 90 -1.27 10.13 -13.99
CA ARG A 90 0.08 9.90 -14.54
C ARG A 90 0.35 10.91 -15.66
N THR A 91 1.62 11.29 -15.82
CA THR A 91 2.04 12.24 -16.88
C THR A 91 1.61 11.80 -18.28
N ARG A 92 1.58 10.50 -18.55
CA ARG A 92 1.12 9.94 -19.84
C ARG A 92 -0.40 10.00 -20.08
N GLU A 93 -1.17 10.38 -19.07
CA GLU A 93 -2.64 10.50 -19.17
C GLU A 93 -3.08 11.91 -19.63
N GLY A 94 -2.12 12.77 -20.02
CA GLY A 94 -2.32 14.11 -20.53
C GLY A 94 -1.85 15.19 -19.56
N VAL A 95 -1.31 16.28 -20.12
CA VAL A 95 -0.80 17.44 -19.35
C VAL A 95 -1.94 18.11 -18.57
N GLU A 96 -3.15 18.08 -19.11
CA GLU A 96 -4.38 18.63 -18.50
C GLU A 96 -4.67 18.02 -17.11
N ASN A 97 -4.28 16.77 -16.93
CA ASN A 97 -4.48 16.05 -15.67
C ASN A 97 -3.43 16.40 -14.59
N LEU A 98 -2.35 17.08 -14.94
CA LEU A 98 -1.32 17.47 -13.96
C LEU A 98 -1.84 18.51 -12.96
N GLU A 99 -2.73 19.42 -13.38
CA GLU A 99 -3.38 20.37 -12.47
C GLU A 99 -4.21 19.65 -11.39
N HIS A 100 -4.85 18.55 -11.74
CA HIS A 100 -5.59 17.74 -10.78
C HIS A 100 -4.67 17.12 -9.71
N ASN A 101 -3.41 16.82 -10.04
CA ASN A 101 -2.44 16.32 -9.07
C ASN A 101 -2.08 17.38 -8.01
N TYR A 102 -2.02 18.67 -8.37
CA TYR A 102 -1.80 19.72 -7.38
C TYR A 102 -2.94 19.75 -6.35
N LYS A 103 -4.20 19.69 -6.80
CA LYS A 103 -5.37 19.61 -5.89
C LYS A 103 -5.30 18.39 -4.98
N THR A 104 -4.87 17.25 -5.52
CA THR A 104 -4.70 16.03 -4.72
C THR A 104 -3.56 16.18 -3.70
N PHE A 105 -2.45 16.80 -4.08
CA PHE A 105 -1.34 17.06 -3.15
C PHE A 105 -1.75 18.04 -2.05
N ASP A 106 -2.54 19.07 -2.38
CA ASP A 106 -3.08 19.97 -1.37
C ASP A 106 -4.02 19.25 -0.40
N ALA A 107 -4.87 18.35 -0.91
CA ALA A 107 -5.69 17.50 -0.06
C ALA A 107 -4.83 16.61 0.87
N CYS A 108 -3.75 16.01 0.36
CA CYS A 108 -2.81 15.25 1.18
C CYS A 108 -2.16 16.11 2.27
N LYS A 109 -1.72 17.33 1.92
CA LYS A 109 -1.15 18.29 2.89
C LYS A 109 -2.15 18.67 3.99
N GLN A 110 -3.44 18.84 3.64
CA GLN A 110 -4.49 19.08 4.67
C GLN A 110 -4.67 17.84 5.58
N ILE A 111 -4.61 16.63 5.04
CA ILE A 111 -4.64 15.40 5.84
C ILE A 111 -3.45 15.37 6.80
N PHE A 112 -2.25 15.70 6.35
CA PHE A 112 -1.05 15.76 7.20
C PHE A 112 -1.16 16.82 8.29
N LYS A 113 -1.70 18.02 7.98
CA LYS A 113 -1.94 19.08 8.98
C LYS A 113 -2.86 18.62 10.12
N GLN A 114 -3.77 17.69 9.83
CA GLN A 114 -4.67 17.06 10.80
C GLN A 114 -4.07 15.83 11.51
N GLY A 115 -2.78 15.55 11.32
CA GLY A 115 -2.12 14.36 11.86
C GLY A 115 -2.50 13.07 11.14
N GLY A 116 -3.06 13.15 9.94
CA GLY A 116 -3.54 11.99 9.18
C GLY A 116 -2.44 11.16 8.52
N CYS A 117 -2.86 10.06 7.89
CA CYS A 117 -2.00 9.10 7.20
C CYS A 117 -2.38 9.00 5.73
N VAL A 118 -1.39 9.11 4.84
CA VAL A 118 -1.55 8.94 3.38
C VAL A 118 -0.68 7.80 2.90
N LEU A 119 -1.20 6.95 2.05
CA LEU A 119 -0.51 5.87 1.37
C LEU A 119 -0.24 6.24 -0.09
N ILE A 120 1.01 6.13 -0.50
CA ILE A 120 1.41 6.27 -1.90
C ILE A 120 2.25 5.06 -2.34
N PHE A 121 1.91 4.53 -3.50
CA PHE A 121 2.72 3.50 -4.15
C PHE A 121 3.78 4.18 -5.01
N SER A 122 5.00 4.22 -4.48
CA SER A 122 6.11 5.03 -5.02
C SER A 122 6.60 4.55 -6.39
N GLU A 123 6.31 3.33 -6.78
CA GLU A 123 6.60 2.76 -8.11
C GLU A 123 5.69 3.32 -9.22
N GLY A 124 4.51 3.85 -8.86
CA GLY A 124 3.54 4.43 -9.79
C GLY A 124 2.90 3.42 -10.76
N LEU A 125 3.17 2.13 -10.61
CA LEU A 125 2.62 1.04 -11.41
C LEU A 125 2.53 -0.22 -10.56
N CYS A 126 1.39 -0.92 -10.62
CA CYS A 126 1.24 -2.23 -10.01
C CYS A 126 1.77 -3.32 -10.95
N VAL A 127 2.69 -4.14 -10.45
CA VAL A 127 3.22 -5.30 -11.18
C VAL A 127 3.42 -6.46 -10.21
N ASN A 128 2.96 -7.67 -10.61
CA ASN A 128 3.06 -8.88 -9.81
C ASN A 128 4.48 -9.48 -9.88
N GLU A 129 5.42 -8.85 -9.19
CA GLU A 129 6.84 -9.22 -9.18
C GLU A 129 7.40 -9.13 -7.76
N TRP A 130 8.45 -9.91 -7.47
CA TRP A 130 9.17 -9.91 -6.20
C TRP A 130 10.50 -9.15 -6.36
N HIS A 131 10.43 -7.89 -6.66
CA HIS A 131 11.57 -6.97 -6.63
C HIS A 131 11.08 -5.53 -6.54
N LEU A 132 11.94 -4.65 -6.05
CA LEU A 132 11.65 -3.23 -5.98
C LEU A 132 11.93 -2.56 -7.32
N ARG A 133 10.93 -1.91 -7.87
CA ARG A 133 11.03 -1.16 -9.13
C ARG A 133 11.53 0.27 -8.89
N SER A 134 11.92 0.94 -9.96
CA SER A 134 12.33 2.33 -9.91
C SER A 134 11.22 3.26 -9.42
N LEU A 135 11.52 4.11 -8.46
CA LEU A 135 10.57 5.03 -7.85
C LEU A 135 10.26 6.20 -8.79
N LYS A 136 9.00 6.64 -8.76
CA LYS A 136 8.54 7.81 -9.52
C LYS A 136 8.68 9.09 -8.69
N LYS A 137 8.77 10.24 -9.37
CA LYS A 137 8.96 11.55 -8.74
C LYS A 137 7.77 12.04 -7.90
N GLY A 138 6.59 11.40 -8.00
CA GLY A 138 5.37 11.83 -7.31
C GLY A 138 5.50 11.84 -5.79
N THR A 139 6.08 10.79 -5.22
CA THR A 139 6.32 10.70 -3.76
C THR A 139 7.28 11.79 -3.30
N ALA A 140 8.40 11.97 -4.00
CA ALA A 140 9.38 13.01 -3.69
C ALA A 140 8.75 14.40 -3.72
N ARG A 141 8.00 14.73 -4.78
CA ARG A 141 7.32 16.03 -4.93
C ARG A 141 6.35 16.32 -3.78
N LEU A 142 5.51 15.36 -3.42
CA LEU A 142 4.57 15.52 -2.31
C LEU A 142 5.29 15.77 -0.99
N VAL A 143 6.32 14.97 -0.71
CA VAL A 143 7.07 15.04 0.55
C VAL A 143 7.85 16.34 0.66
N THR A 144 8.69 16.66 -0.33
CA THR A 144 9.57 17.85 -0.28
C THR A 144 8.75 19.13 -0.23
N SER A 145 7.68 19.26 -1.05
CA SER A 145 6.80 20.42 -0.99
C SER A 145 6.07 20.56 0.36
N THR A 146 5.71 19.45 0.99
CA THR A 146 5.09 19.48 2.33
C THR A 146 6.10 19.93 3.39
N TRP A 147 7.32 19.40 3.36
CA TRP A 147 8.37 19.78 4.31
C TRP A 147 8.78 21.24 4.18
N ILE A 148 8.93 21.75 2.94
CA ILE A 148 9.23 23.18 2.69
C ILE A 148 8.14 24.07 3.30
N GLU A 149 6.87 23.75 3.05
CA GLU A 149 5.75 24.51 3.64
C GLU A 149 5.72 24.45 5.17
N GLN A 150 6.04 23.29 5.76
CA GLN A 150 6.08 23.13 7.22
C GLN A 150 7.19 23.95 7.86
N VAL A 151 8.37 23.99 7.24
CA VAL A 151 9.50 24.79 7.70
C VAL A 151 9.22 26.29 7.55
N ALA A 152 8.72 26.73 6.41
CA ALA A 152 8.39 28.14 6.14
C ALA A 152 7.24 28.65 7.03
N GLY A 153 6.28 27.81 7.35
CA GLY A 153 5.08 28.20 8.12
C GLY A 153 5.24 28.15 9.63
N ASN A 154 6.45 27.88 10.19
CA ASN A 154 6.65 27.67 11.64
C ASN A 154 5.54 26.81 12.27
N SER A 155 5.12 25.75 11.56
CA SER A 155 3.94 24.97 11.90
C SER A 155 4.09 24.37 13.31
N LYS A 156 3.14 24.69 14.22
CA LYS A 156 3.03 24.05 15.53
C LYS A 156 2.63 22.56 15.44
N SER A 157 2.23 22.10 14.26
CA SER A 157 1.89 20.68 14.02
C SER A 157 3.16 19.83 13.91
N SER A 158 3.08 18.58 14.34
CA SER A 158 4.17 17.63 14.16
C SER A 158 4.58 17.53 12.69
N ALA A 159 5.88 17.50 12.42
CA ALA A 159 6.41 17.40 11.06
C ALA A 159 6.00 16.07 10.40
N LEU A 160 5.74 16.12 9.10
CA LEU A 160 5.48 14.92 8.29
C LEU A 160 6.65 13.94 8.39
N GLN A 161 6.33 12.70 8.68
CA GLN A 161 7.27 11.58 8.63
C GLN A 161 6.94 10.68 7.42
N VAL A 162 7.95 10.11 6.78
CA VAL A 162 7.79 9.13 5.72
C VAL A 162 8.18 7.76 6.24
N LEU A 163 7.29 6.79 6.12
CA LEU A 163 7.52 5.40 6.52
C LEU A 163 7.65 4.54 5.27
N PRO A 164 8.85 4.03 4.96
CA PRO A 164 9.03 3.02 3.91
C PRO A 164 8.35 1.71 4.30
N VAL A 165 7.59 1.12 3.37
CA VAL A 165 6.86 -0.14 3.61
C VAL A 165 7.06 -1.11 2.46
N GLY A 166 7.62 -2.28 2.75
CA GLY A 166 7.73 -3.40 1.81
C GLY A 166 6.57 -4.37 1.99
N ILE A 167 5.80 -4.61 0.94
CA ILE A 167 4.71 -5.59 0.91
C ILE A 167 5.14 -6.77 0.06
N ASN A 168 5.14 -7.97 0.65
CA ASN A 168 5.63 -9.19 0.01
C ASN A 168 4.59 -10.30 0.10
N TYR A 169 4.17 -10.84 -1.03
CA TYR A 169 3.18 -11.90 -1.12
C TYR A 169 3.82 -13.23 -1.52
N SER A 170 3.45 -14.33 -0.87
CA SER A 170 3.90 -15.67 -1.27
C SER A 170 3.33 -16.12 -2.63
N SER A 171 2.26 -15.49 -3.06
CA SER A 171 1.63 -15.65 -4.38
C SER A 171 0.76 -14.44 -4.69
N PHE A 172 0.73 -14.00 -5.95
CA PHE A 172 -0.10 -12.88 -6.35
C PHE A 172 -1.54 -13.31 -6.66
N SER A 173 -1.74 -14.52 -7.22
CA SER A 173 -3.04 -15.00 -7.71
C SER A 173 -3.77 -15.96 -6.78
N LYS A 174 -3.06 -16.68 -5.89
CA LYS A 174 -3.67 -17.70 -5.03
C LYS A 174 -4.42 -17.09 -3.85
N ILE A 175 -5.51 -17.73 -3.44
CA ILE A 175 -6.18 -17.51 -2.16
C ILE A 175 -5.36 -18.21 -1.04
N GLY A 176 -5.47 -17.75 0.20
CA GLY A 176 -4.72 -18.32 1.32
C GLY A 176 -3.21 -18.06 1.26
N LYS A 177 -2.82 -16.93 0.67
CA LYS A 177 -1.41 -16.51 0.57
C LYS A 177 -0.89 -15.99 1.91
N ASN A 178 0.42 -16.15 2.12
CA ASN A 178 1.13 -15.48 3.21
C ASN A 178 1.58 -14.10 2.75
N VAL A 179 1.54 -13.13 3.67
CA VAL A 179 1.98 -11.76 3.42
C VAL A 179 2.97 -11.34 4.49
N PHE A 180 4.07 -10.73 4.06
CA PHE A 180 5.06 -10.12 4.92
C PHE A 180 5.03 -8.62 4.69
N ILE A 181 4.79 -7.86 5.76
CA ILE A 181 4.81 -6.40 5.75
C ILE A 181 6.02 -5.96 6.56
N ASN A 182 6.94 -5.32 5.88
CA ASN A 182 8.19 -4.87 6.44
C ASN A 182 8.19 -3.34 6.54
N PHE A 183 8.21 -2.82 7.75
CA PHE A 183 8.34 -1.38 8.02
C PHE A 183 9.82 -1.01 8.17
N GLY A 184 10.23 0.03 7.45
CA GLY A 184 11.54 0.64 7.59
C GLY A 184 11.61 1.63 8.76
N ASP A 185 12.67 2.40 8.80
CA ASP A 185 12.82 3.50 9.73
C ASP A 185 12.18 4.77 9.15
N LEU A 186 11.69 5.65 10.02
CA LEU A 186 11.07 6.90 9.61
C LEU A 186 12.12 7.82 8.96
N ILE A 187 11.75 8.42 7.84
CA ILE A 187 12.54 9.46 7.17
C ILE A 187 11.90 10.80 7.50
N SER A 188 12.70 11.73 8.00
CA SER A 188 12.27 13.07 8.42
C SER A 188 12.90 14.17 7.57
N SER A 189 12.34 15.39 7.66
CA SER A 189 12.85 16.58 6.96
C SER A 189 14.27 16.94 7.36
N HIS A 190 14.68 16.63 8.59
CA HIS A 190 16.05 16.94 9.10
C HIS A 190 17.14 16.14 8.38
N GLU A 191 16.78 15.10 7.67
CA GLU A 191 17.70 14.26 6.92
C GLU A 191 17.90 14.72 5.49
N MET A 192 17.31 15.86 5.11
CA MET A 192 17.33 16.42 3.76
C MET A 192 17.74 17.87 3.76
N ASN A 193 18.49 18.28 2.76
CA ASN A 193 18.76 19.71 2.50
C ASN A 193 17.62 20.31 1.67
N LEU A 194 16.73 21.06 2.33
CA LEU A 194 15.55 21.66 1.69
C LEU A 194 15.85 23.01 0.99
N ASN A 195 17.11 23.47 0.99
CA ASN A 195 17.52 24.71 0.32
C ASN A 195 18.09 24.48 -1.09
N GLU A 196 18.05 23.23 -1.58
CA GLU A 196 18.50 22.90 -2.93
C GLU A 196 17.40 23.08 -3.98
N SER A 197 17.78 22.99 -5.26
CA SER A 197 16.80 22.98 -6.35
C SER A 197 15.87 21.76 -6.27
N ASP A 198 14.62 21.91 -6.69
CA ASP A 198 13.60 20.87 -6.69
C ASP A 198 14.08 19.54 -7.30
N GLY A 199 14.80 19.64 -8.44
CA GLY A 199 15.32 18.45 -9.12
C GLY A 199 16.32 17.67 -8.28
N LYS A 200 17.22 18.35 -7.56
CA LYS A 200 18.19 17.71 -6.66
C LYS A 200 17.52 17.14 -5.44
N MET A 201 16.61 17.88 -4.81
CA MET A 201 15.85 17.40 -3.66
C MET A 201 15.05 16.13 -3.99
N HIS A 202 14.36 16.12 -5.14
CA HIS A 202 13.59 14.95 -5.57
C HIS A 202 14.50 13.74 -5.84
N LEU A 203 15.68 13.96 -6.42
CA LEU A 203 16.65 12.90 -6.67
C LEU A 203 17.18 12.31 -5.36
N GLN A 204 17.66 13.16 -4.46
CA GLN A 204 18.17 12.76 -3.14
C GLN A 204 17.11 12.00 -2.33
N PHE A 205 15.89 12.53 -2.28
CA PHE A 205 14.79 11.86 -1.59
C PHE A 205 14.49 10.47 -2.18
N ASN A 206 14.40 10.36 -3.52
CA ASN A 206 14.15 9.08 -4.18
C ASN A 206 15.29 8.09 -3.94
N GLN A 207 16.55 8.52 -3.96
CA GLN A 207 17.69 7.66 -3.64
C GLN A 207 17.60 7.15 -2.19
N LYS A 208 17.32 8.05 -1.25
CA LYS A 208 17.15 7.68 0.17
C LYS A 208 16.00 6.71 0.36
N LEU A 209 14.85 6.98 -0.25
CA LEU A 209 13.69 6.10 -0.18
C LEU A 209 13.95 4.75 -0.85
N GLN A 210 14.64 4.72 -1.99
CA GLN A 210 15.03 3.48 -2.68
C GLN A 210 15.93 2.63 -1.78
N THR A 211 16.95 3.24 -1.16
CA THR A 211 17.85 2.55 -0.22
C THR A 211 17.08 2.01 0.99
N ALA A 212 16.11 2.76 1.51
CA ALA A 212 15.30 2.33 2.65
C ALA A 212 14.31 1.21 2.28
N LEU A 213 13.76 1.19 1.06
CA LEU A 213 12.81 0.17 0.60
C LEU A 213 13.49 -1.13 0.17
N GLN A 214 14.71 -1.07 -0.36
CA GLN A 214 15.43 -2.23 -0.90
C GLN A 214 15.49 -3.42 0.07
N PRO A 215 15.87 -3.27 1.36
CA PRO A 215 15.90 -4.38 2.30
C PRO A 215 14.51 -4.86 2.76
N LEU A 216 13.45 -4.10 2.49
CA LEU A 216 12.10 -4.42 2.91
C LEU A 216 11.32 -5.25 1.89
N VAL A 217 11.76 -5.21 0.62
CA VAL A 217 11.14 -5.94 -0.49
C VAL A 217 11.97 -7.18 -0.79
N PHE A 218 11.30 -8.33 -0.89
CA PHE A 218 11.98 -9.57 -1.22
C PHE A 218 12.39 -9.59 -2.69
N GLU A 219 13.67 -9.83 -2.93
CA GLU A 219 14.22 -9.93 -4.28
C GLU A 219 14.25 -11.41 -4.70
N ILE A 220 13.26 -11.82 -5.51
CA ILE A 220 13.11 -13.21 -5.96
C ILE A 220 12.81 -13.21 -7.46
N GLU A 221 13.60 -13.94 -8.22
CA GLU A 221 13.35 -14.14 -9.64
C GLU A 221 12.10 -15.00 -9.87
N LYS A 222 11.36 -14.71 -10.93
CA LYS A 222 10.06 -15.33 -11.23
C LYS A 222 10.11 -16.86 -11.32
N HIS A 223 11.27 -17.42 -11.66
CA HIS A 223 11.46 -18.87 -11.83
C HIS A 223 12.13 -19.54 -10.63
N ASP A 224 12.60 -18.78 -9.64
CA ASP A 224 13.27 -19.30 -8.44
C ASP A 224 12.25 -19.79 -7.41
N LYS A 225 11.71 -20.97 -7.64
CA LYS A 225 10.72 -21.61 -6.76
C LYS A 225 11.31 -22.01 -5.40
N GLU A 226 12.59 -22.29 -5.34
CA GLU A 226 13.24 -22.69 -4.08
C GLU A 226 13.40 -21.49 -3.16
N LYS A 227 13.92 -20.38 -3.68
CA LYS A 227 14.03 -19.12 -2.94
C LYS A 227 12.65 -18.63 -2.49
N LEU A 228 11.64 -18.69 -3.37
CA LEU A 228 10.26 -18.36 -3.03
C LEU A 228 9.76 -19.21 -1.86
N LYS A 229 9.93 -20.53 -1.93
CA LYS A 229 9.49 -21.46 -0.88
C LYS A 229 10.23 -21.19 0.43
N LYS A 230 11.54 -20.97 0.39
CA LYS A 230 12.37 -20.68 1.56
C LYS A 230 11.97 -19.35 2.21
N GLN A 231 11.81 -18.29 1.42
CA GLN A 231 11.52 -16.94 1.91
C GLN A 231 10.13 -16.82 2.55
N PHE A 232 9.14 -17.54 2.02
CA PHE A 232 7.77 -17.53 2.52
C PHE A 232 7.40 -18.76 3.35
N ALA A 233 8.40 -19.60 3.70
CA ALA A 233 8.16 -20.79 4.53
C ALA A 233 7.67 -20.38 5.91
N LEU A 234 6.55 -20.98 6.32
CA LEU A 234 6.07 -20.92 7.68
C LEU A 234 6.09 -22.32 8.28
N PRO A 235 6.39 -22.47 9.57
CA PRO A 235 6.34 -23.76 10.21
C PRO A 235 4.94 -24.37 10.04
N PRO A 236 4.82 -25.59 9.51
CA PRO A 236 3.53 -26.22 9.30
C PRO A 236 2.90 -26.54 10.66
N ASN A 237 1.66 -26.08 10.86
CA ASN A 237 0.87 -26.57 11.99
C ASN A 237 0.25 -27.94 11.61
N ALA A 238 0.89 -29.02 12.00
CA ALA A 238 0.49 -30.38 11.66
C ALA A 238 -0.93 -30.71 12.20
N ILE A 239 -1.27 -30.22 13.39
CA ILE A 239 -2.59 -30.44 14.01
C ILE A 239 -3.68 -29.80 13.18
N LEU A 240 -3.53 -28.52 12.79
CA LEU A 240 -4.49 -27.83 11.95
C LEU A 240 -4.62 -28.48 10.56
N LYS A 241 -3.51 -28.92 9.95
CA LYS A 241 -3.55 -29.66 8.69
C LYS A 241 -4.38 -30.93 8.78
N PHE A 242 -4.21 -31.67 9.85
CA PHE A 242 -4.98 -32.90 10.09
C PHE A 242 -6.48 -32.61 10.31
N LEU A 243 -6.81 -31.67 11.18
CA LEU A 243 -8.19 -31.28 11.48
C LEU A 243 -8.96 -30.75 10.26
N PHE A 244 -8.29 -29.96 9.42
CA PHE A 244 -8.92 -29.34 8.25
C PHE A 244 -8.75 -30.15 6.96
N PHE A 245 -8.14 -31.32 6.98
CA PHE A 245 -7.92 -32.13 5.78
C PHE A 245 -9.25 -32.50 5.10
N ILE A 246 -10.19 -33.09 5.85
CA ILE A 246 -11.50 -33.52 5.31
C ILE A 246 -12.35 -32.29 4.86
N PRO A 247 -12.56 -31.26 5.70
CA PRO A 247 -13.28 -30.06 5.27
C PRO A 247 -12.68 -29.39 4.04
N SER A 248 -11.35 -29.35 3.93
CA SER A 248 -10.64 -28.79 2.79
C SER A 248 -10.88 -29.59 1.51
N LEU A 249 -10.86 -30.90 1.61
CA LEU A 249 -11.12 -31.81 0.49
C LEU A 249 -12.55 -31.66 -0.02
N LEU A 250 -13.54 -31.61 0.87
CA LEU A 250 -14.93 -31.36 0.53
C LEU A 250 -15.11 -29.99 -0.12
N GLY A 251 -14.51 -28.94 0.45
CA GLY A 251 -14.52 -27.60 -0.11
C GLY A 251 -13.89 -27.54 -1.51
N TYR A 252 -12.82 -28.30 -1.75
CA TYR A 252 -12.20 -28.41 -3.07
C TYR A 252 -13.18 -29.01 -4.09
N PHE A 253 -13.78 -30.16 -3.80
CA PHE A 253 -14.71 -30.82 -4.72
C PHE A 253 -15.96 -29.99 -5.00
N LEU A 254 -16.47 -29.26 -4.03
CA LEU A 254 -17.64 -28.39 -4.21
C LEU A 254 -17.34 -27.19 -5.09
N ASN A 255 -16.13 -26.60 -4.97
CA ASN A 255 -15.78 -25.37 -5.67
C ASN A 255 -15.00 -25.60 -6.99
N ALA A 256 -14.40 -26.78 -7.17
CA ALA A 256 -13.59 -27.09 -8.36
C ALA A 256 -14.35 -26.88 -9.68
N PRO A 257 -15.63 -27.31 -9.84
CA PRO A 257 -16.35 -27.11 -11.11
C PRO A 257 -16.50 -25.62 -11.44
N LEU A 258 -16.87 -24.79 -10.47
CA LEU A 258 -17.01 -23.35 -10.67
C LEU A 258 -15.68 -22.69 -10.97
N TYR A 259 -14.62 -23.07 -10.26
CA TYR A 259 -13.27 -22.56 -10.51
C TYR A 259 -12.77 -22.91 -11.91
N LEU A 260 -12.96 -24.15 -12.34
CA LEU A 260 -12.56 -24.61 -13.68
C LEU A 260 -13.36 -23.91 -14.78
N PHE A 261 -14.67 -23.71 -14.57
CA PHE A 261 -15.52 -22.96 -15.49
C PHE A 261 -15.06 -21.51 -15.65
N VAL A 262 -14.84 -20.80 -14.54
CA VAL A 262 -14.35 -19.41 -14.57
C VAL A 262 -12.96 -19.34 -15.21
N LYS A 263 -12.06 -20.27 -14.89
CA LYS A 263 -10.72 -20.32 -15.47
C LYS A 263 -10.78 -20.53 -16.99
N TRP A 264 -11.66 -21.38 -17.47
CA TRP A 264 -11.88 -21.62 -18.91
C TRP A 264 -12.48 -20.41 -19.61
N TYR A 265 -13.41 -19.68 -18.96
CA TYR A 265 -14.07 -18.52 -19.53
C TYR A 265 -13.13 -17.29 -19.64
N VAL A 266 -12.13 -17.18 -18.77
CA VAL A 266 -11.21 -16.02 -18.71
C VAL A 266 -9.94 -16.23 -19.54
N GLN A 267 -9.61 -17.46 -19.96
CA GLN A 267 -8.54 -17.75 -20.91
C GLN A 267 -9.02 -17.58 -22.37
#